data_30c544215a84cff44a3f585f32bec49b
#
_entry.id   30c544215a84cff44a3f585f32bec49b
#
_cell.length_a   1.000
_cell.length_b   1.000
_cell.length_c   1.000
_cell.angle_alpha   90.00
_cell.angle_beta   90.00
_cell.angle_gamma   90.00
#
_symmetry.space_group_name_H-M   'P 1'
#
loop_
_entity.id
_entity.type
_entity.pdbx_description
1 polymer ?
#
loop_
_entity_poly.entity_id
_entity_poly.type
_entity_poly.pdbx_seq_one_letter_code
_entity_poly.pdbx_strand_id
1 'polypeptide(L)'
;MSTPHAPTGSPLPFADLTPDAVLNAVEALGLVADGRLMALNSYENRVFMVGLDGGDSVIAKFYRPGRWTDEQILEEHQFAHDLQADEVPVVAPLALSAQHPEARVVGAHQSLGHVAGHRIAISPRRGGRAPELDDPEVLRWLGRFLARLHQTGAQGRFEHRLTLNPDTLGQSAIDHLQNSDDALPLGVRQRWLDAATEALAQAREAFDRQGPVRQVRQVRLHGDMHPGNLLWTPEGPHFVDLDDACMGPAVQDLWMLLPGDRDERRPMMDALMDGYESLAEFDWHTLALIEPLRTLRMLHHSAWLARRWADPAFPAAFPWFGTEAYWLQQVELLNQQTLVMREG
;
A
#
# COMPACT_ATOMS: atom_id res chain seq x y z
N MET A 1 -3.97 0.53 47.68
CA MET A 1 -3.44 1.10 46.44
C MET A 1 -2.83 -0.06 45.62
N SER A 2 -3.64 -0.65 44.74
CA SER A 2 -3.22 -1.77 43.92
C SER A 2 -2.71 -1.18 42.59
N THR A 3 -1.45 -1.42 42.29
CA THR A 3 -0.86 -1.13 40.99
C THR A 3 -1.57 -1.93 39.88
N PRO A 4 -1.99 -1.33 38.77
CA PRO A 4 -2.59 -2.08 37.69
C PRO A 4 -1.51 -2.98 37.07
N HIS A 5 -1.81 -4.28 37.01
CA HIS A 5 -1.03 -5.26 36.28
C HIS A 5 -1.13 -4.90 34.79
N ALA A 6 0.01 -4.54 34.19
CA ALA A 6 0.12 -4.43 32.73
C ALA A 6 -0.17 -5.83 32.14
N PRO A 7 -0.97 -5.96 31.07
CA PRO A 7 -1.14 -7.23 30.41
C PRO A 7 0.22 -7.64 29.84
N THR A 8 0.56 -8.93 29.97
CA THR A 8 1.72 -9.57 29.34
C THR A 8 1.51 -9.56 27.82
N GLY A 9 1.76 -8.41 27.20
CA GLY A 9 1.63 -8.18 25.76
C GLY A 9 2.76 -8.87 25.02
N SER A 10 2.45 -9.41 23.85
CA SER A 10 3.46 -9.76 22.84
C SER A 10 4.43 -8.60 22.67
N PRO A 11 5.75 -8.86 22.48
CA PRO A 11 6.72 -7.79 22.31
C PRO A 11 6.27 -6.86 21.19
N LEU A 12 6.48 -5.54 21.39
CA LEU A 12 6.15 -4.54 20.37
C LEU A 12 6.85 -4.88 19.06
N PRO A 13 6.18 -4.71 17.92
CA PRO A 13 6.82 -4.92 16.62
C PRO A 13 8.11 -4.12 16.52
N PHE A 14 9.20 -4.77 16.08
CA PHE A 14 10.51 -4.14 15.87
C PHE A 14 11.22 -3.60 17.13
N ALA A 15 10.82 -4.01 18.34
CA ALA A 15 11.45 -3.54 19.58
C ALA A 15 12.94 -3.91 19.66
N ASP A 16 13.34 -4.99 19.02
CA ASP A 16 14.70 -5.52 18.95
C ASP A 16 15.49 -5.05 17.70
N LEU A 17 14.86 -4.29 16.82
CA LEU A 17 15.50 -3.81 15.58
C LEU A 17 16.38 -2.57 15.84
N THR A 18 17.51 -2.79 16.49
CA THR A 18 18.52 -1.75 16.74
C THR A 18 19.33 -1.45 15.46
N PRO A 19 20.06 -0.32 15.38
CA PRO A 19 20.97 -0.04 14.27
C PRO A 19 21.93 -1.19 13.95
N ASP A 20 22.53 -1.79 14.96
CA ASP A 20 23.44 -2.94 14.80
C ASP A 20 22.70 -4.17 14.28
N ALA A 21 21.47 -4.43 14.75
CA ALA A 21 20.65 -5.52 14.25
C ALA A 21 20.34 -5.36 12.76
N VAL A 22 20.07 -4.13 12.29
CA VAL A 22 19.85 -3.84 10.86
C VAL A 22 21.10 -4.12 10.03
N LEU A 23 22.26 -3.61 10.45
CA LEU A 23 23.54 -3.80 9.74
C LEU A 23 23.92 -5.29 9.70
N ASN A 24 23.86 -5.97 10.84
CA ASN A 24 24.13 -7.41 10.94
C ASN A 24 23.21 -8.24 10.06
N ALA A 25 21.92 -7.86 9.95
CA ALA A 25 20.98 -8.55 9.11
C ALA A 25 21.29 -8.40 7.61
N VAL A 26 21.72 -7.22 7.18
CA VAL A 26 22.15 -6.96 5.80
C VAL A 26 23.42 -7.76 5.47
N GLU A 27 24.39 -7.83 6.40
CA GLU A 27 25.60 -8.61 6.24
C GLU A 27 25.35 -10.11 6.22
N ALA A 28 24.44 -10.61 7.08
CA ALA A 28 24.03 -11.99 7.10
C ALA A 28 23.35 -12.45 5.78
N LEU A 29 22.87 -11.50 4.99
CA LEU A 29 22.25 -11.70 3.68
C LEU A 29 23.20 -11.44 2.49
N GLY A 30 24.50 -11.26 2.74
CA GLY A 30 25.54 -11.27 1.72
C GLY A 30 25.96 -9.89 1.20
N LEU A 31 25.59 -8.81 1.86
CA LEU A 31 26.05 -7.46 1.49
C LEU A 31 26.94 -6.90 2.61
N VAL A 32 28.04 -6.23 2.23
CA VAL A 32 28.99 -5.66 3.20
C VAL A 32 28.58 -4.22 3.50
N ALA A 33 28.09 -3.98 4.72
CA ALA A 33 27.69 -2.64 5.17
C ALA A 33 28.93 -1.81 5.60
N ASP A 34 28.91 -0.51 5.31
CA ASP A 34 29.99 0.43 5.69
C ASP A 34 29.68 1.21 6.98
N GLY A 35 28.59 0.87 7.66
CA GLY A 35 28.13 1.51 8.89
C GLY A 35 27.21 2.73 8.69
N ARG A 36 27.05 3.24 7.46
CA ARG A 36 26.06 4.30 7.19
C ARG A 36 24.65 3.72 7.22
N LEU A 37 23.82 4.28 8.10
CA LEU A 37 22.45 3.85 8.28
C LEU A 37 21.53 5.06 8.43
N MET A 38 20.43 5.09 7.70
CA MET A 38 19.40 6.12 7.82
C MET A 38 18.01 5.48 7.76
N ALA A 39 17.20 5.70 8.80
CA ALA A 39 15.80 5.30 8.78
C ALA A 39 15.03 6.17 7.79
N LEU A 40 14.20 5.55 6.98
CA LEU A 40 13.29 6.22 6.05
C LEU A 40 11.87 6.26 6.64
N ASN A 41 11.07 7.24 6.18
CA ASN A 41 9.69 7.35 6.60
C ASN A 41 8.91 6.10 6.15
N SER A 42 8.49 5.31 7.13
CA SER A 42 7.64 4.14 6.93
C SER A 42 6.91 3.84 8.23
N TYR A 43 5.60 3.71 8.17
CA TYR A 43 4.77 3.42 9.34
C TYR A 43 4.48 1.93 9.48
N GLU A 44 4.19 1.27 8.39
CA GLU A 44 3.80 -0.15 8.39
C GLU A 44 5.02 -1.06 8.62
N ASN A 45 6.03 -0.90 7.81
CA ASN A 45 7.30 -1.63 7.90
C ASN A 45 8.36 -0.79 8.61
N ARG A 46 9.59 -1.31 8.70
CA ARG A 46 10.76 -0.48 9.00
C ARG A 46 11.67 -0.50 7.79
N VAL A 47 11.97 0.67 7.27
CA VAL A 47 12.75 0.84 6.04
C VAL A 47 13.99 1.65 6.33
N PHE A 48 15.14 1.14 5.90
CA PHE A 48 16.42 1.78 6.12
C PHE A 48 17.19 1.90 4.81
N MET A 49 17.84 3.04 4.63
CA MET A 49 18.91 3.16 3.67
C MET A 49 20.21 2.73 4.36
N VAL A 50 20.89 1.75 3.77
CA VAL A 50 22.13 1.16 4.27
C VAL A 50 23.24 1.44 3.27
N GLY A 51 24.34 2.08 3.72
CA GLY A 51 25.54 2.25 2.93
C GLY A 51 26.31 0.94 2.80
N LEU A 52 26.84 0.67 1.60
CA LEU A 52 27.66 -0.50 1.34
C LEU A 52 29.13 -0.12 1.15
N ASP A 53 30.00 -1.07 1.42
CA ASP A 53 31.42 -0.96 1.06
C ASP A 53 31.55 -0.74 -0.45
N GLY A 54 32.36 0.24 -0.87
CA GLY A 54 32.42 0.68 -2.26
C GLY A 54 31.60 1.94 -2.58
N GLY A 55 30.79 2.46 -1.62
CA GLY A 55 30.12 3.77 -1.69
C GLY A 55 28.66 3.76 -2.11
N ASP A 56 28.15 2.65 -2.63
CA ASP A 56 26.73 2.48 -2.97
C ASP A 56 25.84 2.42 -1.73
N SER A 57 24.54 2.42 -1.94
CA SER A 57 23.54 2.23 -0.88
C SER A 57 22.38 1.36 -1.36
N VAL A 58 21.80 0.64 -0.43
CA VAL A 58 20.60 -0.19 -0.64
C VAL A 58 19.49 0.22 0.28
N ILE A 59 18.28 -0.21 -0.02
CA ILE A 59 17.11 -0.06 0.84
C ILE A 59 16.79 -1.42 1.46
N ALA A 60 16.87 -1.51 2.78
CA ALA A 60 16.48 -2.69 3.55
C ALA A 60 15.09 -2.48 4.14
N LYS A 61 14.11 -3.30 3.72
CA LYS A 61 12.72 -3.30 4.18
C LYS A 61 12.53 -4.48 5.12
N PHE A 62 12.22 -4.19 6.37
CA PHE A 62 11.83 -5.17 7.39
C PHE A 62 10.31 -5.22 7.46
N TYR A 63 9.74 -6.35 7.08
CA TYR A 63 8.29 -6.52 7.05
C TYR A 63 7.70 -6.61 8.45
N ARG A 64 6.55 -5.96 8.65
CA ARG A 64 5.83 -6.02 9.93
C ARG A 64 5.43 -7.46 10.26
N PRO A 65 5.76 -7.95 11.48
CA PRO A 65 5.31 -9.26 11.92
C PRO A 65 3.78 -9.39 11.88
N GLY A 66 3.30 -10.51 11.31
CA GLY A 66 1.87 -10.83 11.28
C GLY A 66 1.03 -10.07 10.25
N ARG A 67 1.62 -9.16 9.43
CA ARG A 67 0.89 -8.53 8.34
C ARG A 67 0.75 -9.45 7.12
N TRP A 68 1.85 -9.94 6.61
CA TRP A 68 1.90 -10.81 5.45
C TRP A 68 2.55 -12.16 5.77
N THR A 69 2.15 -13.21 5.09
CA THR A 69 2.88 -14.50 5.08
C THR A 69 4.06 -14.44 4.12
N ASP A 70 4.93 -15.45 4.15
CA ASP A 70 6.05 -15.56 3.20
C ASP A 70 5.52 -15.66 1.75
N GLU A 71 4.45 -16.43 1.55
CA GLU A 71 3.82 -16.61 0.23
C GLU A 71 3.31 -15.29 -0.32
N GLN A 72 2.66 -14.48 0.51
CA GLN A 72 2.16 -13.15 0.11
C GLN A 72 3.29 -12.18 -0.25
N ILE A 73 4.40 -12.19 0.50
CA ILE A 73 5.58 -11.38 0.19
C ILE A 73 6.25 -11.86 -1.09
N LEU A 74 6.36 -13.17 -1.27
CA LEU A 74 6.98 -13.73 -2.48
C LEU A 74 6.15 -13.48 -3.74
N GLU A 75 4.81 -13.39 -3.63
CA GLU A 75 3.97 -12.94 -4.74
C GLU A 75 4.20 -11.47 -5.12
N GLU A 76 4.42 -10.58 -4.11
CA GLU A 76 4.84 -9.18 -4.36
C GLU A 76 6.18 -9.15 -5.10
N HIS A 77 7.17 -9.90 -4.61
CA HIS A 77 8.49 -9.95 -5.21
C HIS A 77 8.47 -10.49 -6.64
N GLN A 78 7.71 -11.56 -6.87
CA GLN A 78 7.54 -12.12 -8.21
C GLN A 78 6.91 -11.10 -9.15
N PHE A 79 5.87 -10.38 -8.70
CA PHE A 79 5.25 -9.32 -9.52
C PHE A 79 6.21 -8.18 -9.82
N ALA A 80 7.03 -7.77 -8.85
CA ALA A 80 8.07 -6.77 -9.09
C ALA A 80 9.08 -7.24 -10.15
N HIS A 81 9.49 -8.50 -10.13
CA HIS A 81 10.39 -9.07 -11.13
C HIS A 81 9.72 -9.22 -12.50
N ASP A 82 8.44 -9.61 -12.56
CA ASP A 82 7.67 -9.66 -13.81
C ASP A 82 7.60 -8.27 -14.45
N LEU A 83 7.28 -7.25 -13.66
CA LEU A 83 7.24 -5.85 -14.11
C LEU A 83 8.59 -5.37 -14.62
N GLN A 84 9.68 -5.70 -13.92
CA GLN A 84 11.03 -5.36 -14.33
C GLN A 84 11.42 -6.05 -15.65
N ALA A 85 11.05 -7.32 -15.82
CA ALA A 85 11.29 -8.08 -17.04
C ALA A 85 10.54 -7.49 -18.25
N ASP A 86 9.35 -6.95 -18.03
CA ASP A 86 8.55 -6.22 -19.02
C ASP A 86 8.96 -4.73 -19.14
N GLU A 87 10.12 -4.36 -18.59
CA GLU A 87 10.68 -3.00 -18.62
C GLU A 87 9.76 -1.93 -18.00
N VAL A 88 8.90 -2.30 -17.05
CA VAL A 88 8.19 -1.32 -16.23
C VAL A 88 9.17 -0.82 -15.16
N PRO A 89 9.30 0.49 -14.95
CA PRO A 89 10.32 1.06 -14.06
C PRO A 89 9.95 0.90 -12.58
N VAL A 90 9.95 -0.32 -12.09
CA VAL A 90 9.79 -0.67 -10.68
C VAL A 90 11.15 -0.94 -10.02
N VAL A 91 11.19 -0.91 -8.71
CA VAL A 91 12.38 -1.28 -7.93
C VAL A 91 12.17 -2.67 -7.32
N ALA A 92 12.56 -3.69 -8.08
CA ALA A 92 12.47 -5.07 -7.60
C ALA A 92 13.55 -5.39 -6.55
N PRO A 93 13.27 -6.32 -5.60
CA PRO A 93 14.23 -6.73 -4.60
C PRO A 93 15.39 -7.53 -5.21
N LEU A 94 16.57 -7.42 -4.59
CA LEU A 94 17.79 -8.12 -5.00
C LEU A 94 17.73 -9.61 -4.64
N ALA A 95 18.47 -10.42 -5.38
CA ALA A 95 18.80 -11.78 -4.94
C ALA A 95 19.79 -11.72 -3.77
N LEU A 96 19.48 -12.42 -2.70
CA LEU A 96 20.22 -12.49 -1.45
C LEU A 96 20.97 -13.81 -1.33
N SER A 97 21.96 -13.86 -0.44
CA SER A 97 22.74 -15.06 -0.14
C SER A 97 22.96 -15.18 1.36
N ALA A 98 22.46 -16.24 1.98
CA ALA A 98 22.68 -16.47 3.41
C ALA A 98 24.17 -16.73 3.69
N GLN A 99 24.80 -15.82 4.46
CA GLN A 99 26.20 -15.91 4.87
C GLN A 99 26.36 -16.33 6.33
N HIS A 100 25.27 -16.36 7.09
CA HIS A 100 25.27 -16.76 8.51
C HIS A 100 24.38 -18.00 8.70
N PRO A 101 24.74 -18.97 9.60
CA PRO A 101 23.97 -20.19 9.82
C PRO A 101 22.49 -19.94 10.24
N GLU A 102 22.20 -18.83 10.87
CA GLU A 102 20.86 -18.45 11.29
C GLU A 102 20.08 -17.66 10.22
N ALA A 103 20.75 -17.27 9.13
CA ALA A 103 20.10 -16.61 8.01
C ALA A 103 19.49 -17.65 7.04
N ARG A 104 18.33 -17.36 6.53
CA ARG A 104 17.66 -18.16 5.49
C ARG A 104 17.19 -17.25 4.38
N VAL A 105 17.34 -17.66 3.15
CA VAL A 105 16.81 -16.98 1.97
C VAL A 105 15.82 -17.89 1.27
N VAL A 106 14.69 -17.34 0.86
CA VAL A 106 13.60 -18.11 0.23
C VAL A 106 13.07 -17.39 -1.03
N GLY A 107 12.26 -18.14 -1.79
CA GLY A 107 11.63 -17.67 -3.03
C GLY A 107 12.45 -18.00 -4.27
N ALA A 108 11.79 -18.04 -5.44
CA ALA A 108 12.42 -18.35 -6.72
C ALA A 108 13.55 -17.39 -7.09
N HIS A 109 13.39 -16.12 -6.73
CA HIS A 109 14.41 -15.08 -6.94
C HIS A 109 15.37 -14.90 -5.77
N GLN A 110 15.27 -15.75 -4.73
CA GLN A 110 16.06 -15.64 -3.50
C GLN A 110 15.99 -14.21 -2.89
N SER A 111 14.84 -13.60 -2.89
CA SER A 111 14.65 -12.18 -2.59
C SER A 111 14.08 -11.89 -1.19
N LEU A 112 13.66 -12.93 -0.44
CA LEU A 112 13.18 -12.80 0.92
C LEU A 112 14.16 -13.45 1.89
N GLY A 113 14.81 -12.62 2.72
CA GLY A 113 15.68 -13.03 3.80
C GLY A 113 14.93 -13.19 5.12
N HIS A 114 15.36 -14.16 5.92
CA HIS A 114 14.97 -14.34 7.32
C HIS A 114 16.22 -14.27 8.19
N VAL A 115 16.28 -13.30 9.11
CA VAL A 115 17.39 -13.11 10.03
C VAL A 115 16.83 -12.70 11.39
N ALA A 116 17.22 -13.37 12.46
CA ALA A 116 16.83 -13.03 13.84
C ALA A 116 15.31 -12.82 14.03
N GLY A 117 14.48 -13.63 13.35
CA GLY A 117 13.02 -13.54 13.41
C GLY A 117 12.39 -12.50 12.51
N HIS A 118 13.17 -11.68 11.82
CA HIS A 118 12.68 -10.68 10.87
C HIS A 118 12.64 -11.20 9.44
N ARG A 119 11.63 -10.77 8.66
CA ARG A 119 11.54 -10.90 7.22
C ARG A 119 12.10 -9.66 6.56
N ILE A 120 13.00 -9.82 5.60
CA ILE A 120 13.79 -8.72 5.04
C ILE A 120 13.84 -8.83 3.52
N ALA A 121 13.52 -7.75 2.83
CA ALA A 121 13.86 -7.56 1.42
C ALA A 121 14.89 -6.44 1.29
N ILE A 122 15.82 -6.59 0.36
CA ILE A 122 16.81 -5.57 0.04
C ILE A 122 16.67 -5.17 -1.41
N SER A 123 16.55 -3.88 -1.67
CA SER A 123 16.37 -3.34 -3.03
C SER A 123 17.45 -2.31 -3.35
N PRO A 124 17.77 -2.09 -4.63
CA PRO A 124 18.64 -0.99 -5.04
C PRO A 124 18.05 0.35 -4.58
N ARG A 125 18.90 1.24 -4.10
CA ARG A 125 18.46 2.62 -3.86
C ARG A 125 18.19 3.32 -5.18
N ARG A 126 17.00 3.94 -5.29
CA ARG A 126 16.65 4.86 -6.38
C ARG A 126 16.44 6.24 -5.80
N GLY A 127 16.93 7.26 -6.47
CA GLY A 127 16.62 8.66 -6.19
C GLY A 127 15.50 9.13 -7.10
N GLY A 128 14.93 10.27 -6.79
CA GLY A 128 13.90 10.92 -7.58
C GLY A 128 13.20 12.01 -6.76
N ARG A 129 12.38 12.79 -7.43
CA ARG A 129 11.48 13.79 -6.79
C ARG A 129 10.02 13.39 -7.01
N ALA A 130 9.10 14.02 -6.32
CA ALA A 130 7.69 13.86 -6.62
C ALA A 130 7.38 14.29 -8.07
N PRO A 131 6.48 13.60 -8.79
CA PRO A 131 6.06 14.02 -10.12
C PRO A 131 5.28 15.34 -10.07
N GLU A 132 5.39 16.15 -11.12
CA GLU A 132 4.58 17.37 -11.31
C GLU A 132 3.28 16.97 -12.01
N LEU A 133 2.24 16.67 -11.21
CA LEU A 133 0.97 16.15 -11.73
C LEU A 133 0.08 17.20 -12.39
N ASP A 134 0.44 18.47 -12.32
CA ASP A 134 -0.15 19.57 -13.08
C ASP A 134 0.38 19.67 -14.52
N ASP A 135 1.48 18.98 -14.85
CA ASP A 135 2.01 18.86 -16.20
C ASP A 135 1.32 17.71 -16.98
N PRO A 136 0.55 17.99 -18.05
CA PRO A 136 -0.09 16.93 -18.85
C PRO A 136 0.89 15.93 -19.49
N GLU A 137 2.13 16.35 -19.78
CA GLU A 137 3.13 15.42 -20.36
C GLU A 137 3.58 14.39 -19.30
N VAL A 138 3.76 14.82 -18.05
CA VAL A 138 4.04 13.91 -16.93
C VAL A 138 2.89 12.91 -16.76
N LEU A 139 1.64 13.36 -16.83
CA LEU A 139 0.47 12.49 -16.75
C LEU A 139 0.40 11.50 -17.91
N ARG A 140 0.69 11.91 -19.15
CA ARG A 140 0.76 10.99 -20.30
C ARG A 140 1.85 9.93 -20.13
N TRP A 141 3.01 10.30 -19.59
CA TRP A 141 4.06 9.34 -19.27
C TRP A 141 3.60 8.33 -18.22
N LEU A 142 3.01 8.81 -17.14
CA LEU A 142 2.47 7.94 -16.09
C LEU A 142 1.39 7.00 -16.65
N GLY A 143 0.50 7.49 -17.50
CA GLY A 143 -0.51 6.69 -18.18
C GLY A 143 0.08 5.53 -18.98
N ARG A 144 1.14 5.79 -19.76
CA ARG A 144 1.84 4.75 -20.54
C ARG A 144 2.42 3.66 -19.65
N PHE A 145 3.08 4.04 -18.55
CA PHE A 145 3.68 3.06 -17.64
C PHE A 145 2.64 2.30 -16.85
N LEU A 146 1.53 2.93 -16.45
CA LEU A 146 0.41 2.24 -15.82
C LEU A 146 -0.25 1.24 -16.78
N ALA A 147 -0.40 1.58 -18.06
CA ALA A 147 -0.88 0.64 -19.06
C ALA A 147 0.02 -0.61 -19.14
N ARG A 148 1.35 -0.44 -19.17
CA ARG A 148 2.31 -1.56 -19.13
C ARG A 148 2.21 -2.36 -17.83
N LEU A 149 2.16 -1.68 -16.68
CA LEU A 149 1.99 -2.32 -15.37
C LEU A 149 0.75 -3.21 -15.36
N HIS A 150 -0.39 -2.71 -15.85
CA HIS A 150 -1.64 -3.46 -15.89
C HIS A 150 -1.63 -4.56 -16.96
N GLN A 151 -0.91 -4.40 -18.08
CA GLN A 151 -0.70 -5.47 -19.07
C GLN A 151 0.08 -6.62 -18.46
N THR A 152 1.20 -6.35 -17.79
CA THR A 152 1.96 -7.35 -17.04
C THR A 152 1.10 -7.94 -15.90
N GLY A 153 0.37 -7.09 -15.20
CA GLY A 153 -0.55 -7.50 -14.14
C GLY A 153 -1.61 -8.51 -14.62
N ALA A 154 -2.09 -8.35 -15.85
CA ALA A 154 -3.09 -9.22 -16.46
C ALA A 154 -2.57 -10.60 -16.91
N GLN A 155 -1.24 -10.79 -16.98
CA GLN A 155 -0.62 -12.06 -17.38
C GLN A 155 -0.64 -13.12 -16.28
N GLY A 156 -0.91 -12.72 -15.01
CA GLY A 156 -0.93 -13.61 -13.86
C GLY A 156 -1.97 -13.23 -12.83
N ARG A 157 -2.00 -13.97 -11.72
CA ARG A 157 -2.89 -13.73 -10.59
C ARG A 157 -2.10 -13.88 -9.30
N PHE A 158 -2.53 -13.18 -8.26
CA PHE A 158 -2.15 -13.49 -6.90
C PHE A 158 -3.07 -14.58 -6.35
N GLU A 159 -2.50 -15.60 -5.74
CA GLU A 159 -3.22 -16.70 -5.09
C GLU A 159 -3.42 -16.44 -3.60
N HIS A 160 -2.47 -15.71 -2.98
CA HIS A 160 -2.43 -15.47 -1.53
C HIS A 160 -2.74 -14.00 -1.17
N ARG A 161 -2.48 -13.04 -2.06
CA ARG A 161 -2.74 -11.63 -1.79
C ARG A 161 -4.21 -11.27 -1.99
N LEU A 162 -4.61 -10.17 -1.38
CA LEU A 162 -6.01 -9.71 -1.38
C LEU A 162 -6.56 -9.48 -2.78
N THR A 163 -7.86 -9.70 -2.92
CA THR A 163 -8.66 -9.10 -4.00
C THR A 163 -9.40 -7.92 -3.42
N LEU A 164 -9.24 -6.74 -4.04
CA LEU A 164 -9.90 -5.50 -3.65
C LEU A 164 -11.38 -5.59 -3.98
N ASN A 165 -12.22 -5.55 -2.97
CA ASN A 165 -13.66 -5.56 -3.08
C ASN A 165 -14.33 -5.01 -1.80
N PRO A 166 -15.67 -4.80 -1.80
CA PRO A 166 -16.39 -4.30 -0.63
C PRO A 166 -16.24 -5.14 0.64
N ASP A 167 -16.03 -6.45 0.51
CA ASP A 167 -15.90 -7.33 1.69
C ASP A 167 -14.51 -7.24 2.31
N THR A 168 -13.46 -7.30 1.46
CA THR A 168 -12.06 -7.33 1.94
C THR A 168 -11.61 -5.98 2.53
N LEU A 169 -12.04 -4.86 1.97
CA LEU A 169 -11.65 -3.53 2.45
C LEU A 169 -12.73 -2.86 3.30
N GLY A 170 -14.01 -2.97 2.90
CA GLY A 170 -15.12 -2.29 3.56
C GLY A 170 -15.64 -3.04 4.78
N GLN A 171 -16.22 -4.22 4.57
CA GLN A 171 -16.82 -5.01 5.66
C GLN A 171 -15.79 -5.36 6.74
N SER A 172 -14.61 -5.85 6.33
CA SER A 172 -13.55 -6.22 7.29
C SER A 172 -13.08 -5.02 8.13
N ALA A 173 -13.16 -3.81 7.59
CA ALA A 173 -12.83 -2.59 8.32
C ALA A 173 -13.91 -2.25 9.36
N ILE A 174 -15.19 -2.30 8.97
CA ILE A 174 -16.33 -2.08 9.88
C ILE A 174 -16.32 -3.10 11.00
N ASP A 175 -16.15 -4.39 10.68
CA ASP A 175 -16.12 -5.47 11.67
C ASP A 175 -14.99 -5.25 12.69
N HIS A 176 -13.81 -4.85 12.23
CA HIS A 176 -12.69 -4.56 13.12
C HIS A 176 -12.99 -3.39 14.06
N LEU A 177 -13.47 -2.25 13.52
CA LEU A 177 -13.75 -1.04 14.32
C LEU A 177 -14.93 -1.23 15.26
N GLN A 178 -15.94 -1.98 14.85
CA GLN A 178 -17.08 -2.32 15.71
C GLN A 178 -16.67 -3.11 16.95
N ASN A 179 -15.67 -3.99 16.80
CA ASN A 179 -15.14 -4.85 17.86
C ASN A 179 -13.94 -4.24 18.61
N SER A 180 -13.54 -3.01 18.29
CA SER A 180 -12.43 -2.31 18.93
C SER A 180 -12.95 -1.30 19.96
N ASP A 181 -12.85 -1.64 21.24
CA ASP A 181 -13.40 -0.79 22.32
C ASP A 181 -12.65 0.54 22.46
N ASP A 182 -11.36 0.57 22.17
CA ASP A 182 -10.51 1.73 22.42
C ASP A 182 -10.37 2.66 21.18
N ALA A 183 -10.65 2.17 19.97
CA ALA A 183 -10.42 2.95 18.75
C ALA A 183 -11.57 3.91 18.44
N LEU A 184 -12.80 3.54 18.75
CA LEU A 184 -14.01 4.26 18.38
C LEU A 184 -14.78 4.72 19.64
N PRO A 185 -14.74 6.03 20.00
CA PRO A 185 -15.38 6.57 21.18
C PRO A 185 -16.90 6.27 21.23
N LEU A 186 -17.41 5.91 22.40
CA LEU A 186 -18.83 5.53 22.59
C LEU A 186 -19.80 6.61 22.10
N GLY A 187 -19.48 7.91 22.29
CA GLY A 187 -20.34 9.03 21.90
C GLY A 187 -20.58 9.17 20.38
N VAL A 188 -19.69 8.63 19.55
CA VAL A 188 -19.79 8.72 18.09
C VAL A 188 -19.96 7.36 17.41
N ARG A 189 -19.79 6.26 18.16
CA ARG A 189 -19.75 4.88 17.63
C ARG A 189 -20.96 4.56 16.75
N GLN A 190 -22.17 4.75 17.24
CA GLN A 190 -23.37 4.39 16.49
C GLN A 190 -23.50 5.24 15.22
N ARG A 191 -23.23 6.54 15.32
CA ARG A 191 -23.30 7.46 14.15
C ARG A 191 -22.30 7.07 13.07
N TRP A 192 -21.09 6.66 13.48
CA TRP A 192 -20.08 6.22 12.52
C TRP A 192 -20.47 4.88 11.89
N LEU A 193 -20.97 3.91 12.69
CA LEU A 193 -21.41 2.61 12.18
C LEU A 193 -22.56 2.76 11.17
N ASP A 194 -23.52 3.63 11.45
CA ASP A 194 -24.65 3.88 10.55
C ASP A 194 -24.14 4.49 9.22
N ALA A 195 -23.29 5.51 9.26
CA ALA A 195 -22.72 6.14 8.09
C ALA A 195 -21.83 5.17 7.29
N ALA A 196 -20.99 4.39 7.96
CA ALA A 196 -20.10 3.41 7.33
C ALA A 196 -20.89 2.27 6.66
N THR A 197 -21.94 1.77 7.32
CA THR A 197 -22.80 0.72 6.77
C THR A 197 -23.55 1.20 5.52
N GLU A 198 -24.10 2.40 5.57
CA GLU A 198 -24.81 3.00 4.42
C GLU A 198 -23.84 3.27 3.25
N ALA A 199 -22.66 3.86 3.51
CA ALA A 199 -21.67 4.10 2.48
C ALA A 199 -21.16 2.78 1.85
N LEU A 200 -20.97 1.74 2.66
CA LEU A 200 -20.59 0.42 2.15
C LEU A 200 -21.71 -0.23 1.31
N ALA A 201 -22.99 -0.05 1.69
CA ALA A 201 -24.10 -0.54 0.91
C ALA A 201 -24.16 0.11 -0.48
N GLN A 202 -23.94 1.44 -0.55
CA GLN A 202 -23.85 2.16 -1.84
C GLN A 202 -22.63 1.70 -2.68
N ALA A 203 -21.48 1.47 -2.03
CA ALA A 203 -20.32 0.93 -2.73
C ALA A 203 -20.60 -0.46 -3.30
N ARG A 204 -21.24 -1.36 -2.55
CA ARG A 204 -21.65 -2.70 -3.03
C ARG A 204 -22.56 -2.62 -4.23
N GLU A 205 -23.60 -1.78 -4.15
CA GLU A 205 -24.54 -1.57 -5.26
C GLU A 205 -23.82 -1.09 -6.52
N ALA A 206 -22.85 -0.18 -6.39
CA ALA A 206 -22.06 0.28 -7.53
C ALA A 206 -21.19 -0.83 -8.14
N PHE A 207 -20.56 -1.68 -7.33
CA PHE A 207 -19.85 -2.86 -7.81
C PHE A 207 -20.79 -3.86 -8.49
N ASP A 208 -21.98 -4.09 -7.93
CA ASP A 208 -22.98 -5.00 -8.50
C ASP A 208 -23.54 -4.49 -9.82
N ARG A 209 -23.71 -3.17 -9.97
CA ARG A 209 -24.12 -2.54 -11.25
C ARG A 209 -23.11 -2.76 -12.38
N GLN A 210 -21.84 -2.90 -12.06
CA GLN A 210 -20.80 -3.26 -13.04
C GLN A 210 -20.82 -4.77 -13.39
N GLY A 211 -21.76 -5.52 -12.83
CA GLY A 211 -21.87 -6.96 -12.92
C GLY A 211 -21.14 -7.68 -11.79
N PRO A 212 -21.25 -9.02 -11.70
CA PRO A 212 -20.55 -9.78 -10.69
C PRO A 212 -19.08 -9.41 -10.68
N VAL A 213 -18.45 -9.34 -9.50
CA VAL A 213 -17.00 -9.00 -9.32
C VAL A 213 -16.10 -9.78 -10.30
N ARG A 214 -16.56 -10.92 -10.80
CA ARG A 214 -15.91 -11.73 -11.85
C ARG A 214 -15.97 -11.12 -13.25
N GLN A 215 -16.87 -10.16 -13.52
CA GLN A 215 -16.99 -9.52 -14.85
C GLN A 215 -16.14 -8.26 -14.97
N VAL A 216 -15.88 -7.55 -13.86
CA VAL A 216 -14.85 -6.49 -13.85
C VAL A 216 -13.50 -7.15 -13.97
N ARG A 217 -12.76 -6.83 -15.02
CA ARG A 217 -11.43 -7.41 -15.24
C ARG A 217 -10.52 -7.11 -14.02
N GLN A 218 -10.12 -8.17 -13.35
CA GLN A 218 -9.21 -8.11 -12.22
C GLN A 218 -7.78 -8.36 -12.72
N VAL A 219 -6.89 -7.45 -12.39
CA VAL A 219 -5.46 -7.58 -12.71
C VAL A 219 -4.64 -7.43 -11.42
N ARG A 220 -3.39 -7.84 -11.45
CA ARG A 220 -2.44 -7.51 -10.38
C ARG A 220 -2.17 -6.01 -10.46
N LEU A 221 -2.39 -5.30 -9.36
CA LEU A 221 -2.24 -3.85 -9.22
C LEU A 221 -1.06 -3.51 -8.32
N HIS A 222 -0.60 -2.27 -8.41
CA HIS A 222 0.21 -1.68 -7.36
C HIS A 222 -0.60 -1.58 -6.05
N GLY A 223 -1.86 -1.20 -6.14
CA GLY A 223 -2.83 -1.16 -5.05
C GLY A 223 -2.81 0.12 -4.21
N ASP A 224 -1.64 0.76 -4.08
CA ASP A 224 -1.44 2.02 -3.37
C ASP A 224 -0.70 3.06 -4.23
N MET A 225 -1.15 3.26 -5.47
CA MET A 225 -0.53 4.14 -6.45
C MET A 225 -0.84 5.61 -6.15
N HIS A 226 -0.17 6.18 -5.17
CA HIS A 226 -0.25 7.61 -4.88
C HIS A 226 1.08 8.32 -5.21
N PRO A 227 1.10 9.67 -5.33
CA PRO A 227 2.31 10.42 -5.74
C PRO A 227 3.56 10.16 -4.88
N GLY A 228 3.37 9.78 -3.60
CA GLY A 228 4.48 9.44 -2.70
C GLY A 228 5.20 8.12 -3.04
N ASN A 229 4.55 7.25 -3.83
CA ASN A 229 5.12 5.99 -4.32
C ASN A 229 5.70 6.12 -5.74
N LEU A 230 5.89 7.36 -6.21
CA LEU A 230 6.52 7.70 -7.47
C LEU A 230 7.80 8.49 -7.25
N LEU A 231 8.88 8.01 -7.82
CA LEU A 231 10.16 8.73 -7.88
C LEU A 231 10.39 9.18 -9.32
N TRP A 232 10.23 10.48 -9.58
CA TRP A 232 10.45 11.05 -10.91
C TRP A 232 11.91 11.40 -11.12
N THR A 233 12.48 10.92 -12.21
CA THR A 233 13.86 11.21 -12.64
C THR A 233 13.84 11.83 -14.06
N PRO A 234 14.97 12.37 -14.57
CA PRO A 234 15.05 12.80 -15.96
C PRO A 234 14.73 11.70 -16.99
N GLU A 235 14.92 10.44 -16.62
CA GLU A 235 14.65 9.27 -17.46
C GLU A 235 13.19 8.78 -17.34
N GLY A 236 12.40 9.35 -16.45
CA GLY A 236 11.00 9.00 -16.20
C GLY A 236 10.70 8.54 -14.76
N PRO A 237 9.51 7.98 -14.54
CA PRO A 237 9.09 7.53 -13.22
C PRO A 237 9.77 6.23 -12.81
N HIS A 238 9.89 6.03 -11.48
CA HIS A 238 10.10 4.73 -10.85
C HIS A 238 8.98 4.50 -9.86
N PHE A 239 8.32 3.35 -9.96
CA PHE A 239 7.30 2.90 -9.03
C PHE A 239 7.95 2.16 -7.88
N VAL A 240 7.62 2.54 -6.66
CA VAL A 240 8.16 1.94 -5.43
C VAL A 240 7.04 1.50 -4.51
N ASP A 241 7.37 0.60 -3.57
CA ASP A 241 6.47 0.12 -2.51
C ASP A 241 5.23 -0.63 -3.01
N LEU A 242 5.46 -1.80 -3.60
CA LEU A 242 4.42 -2.77 -3.98
C LEU A 242 3.80 -3.52 -2.77
N ASP A 243 4.01 -3.04 -1.53
CA ASP A 243 3.57 -3.72 -0.30
C ASP A 243 2.05 -3.95 -0.22
N ASP A 244 1.26 -3.11 -0.87
CA ASP A 244 -0.19 -3.23 -0.98
C ASP A 244 -0.67 -3.78 -2.33
N ALA A 245 0.24 -4.38 -3.12
CA ALA A 245 -0.13 -5.01 -4.38
C ALA A 245 -1.24 -6.04 -4.16
N CYS A 246 -2.28 -5.99 -4.99
CA CYS A 246 -3.50 -6.79 -4.82
C CYS A 246 -4.14 -7.11 -6.17
N MET A 247 -5.14 -7.99 -6.19
CA MET A 247 -6.03 -8.13 -7.34
C MET A 247 -7.08 -7.02 -7.32
N GLY A 248 -7.34 -6.39 -8.44
CA GLY A 248 -8.37 -5.36 -8.52
C GLY A 248 -8.59 -4.81 -9.92
N PRO A 249 -9.55 -3.87 -10.08
CA PRO A 249 -9.76 -3.16 -11.33
C PRO A 249 -8.67 -2.12 -11.56
N ALA A 250 -8.18 -1.99 -12.80
CA ALA A 250 -7.10 -1.07 -13.18
C ALA A 250 -7.34 0.38 -12.75
N VAL A 251 -8.59 0.81 -12.68
CA VAL A 251 -8.98 2.17 -12.25
C VAL A 251 -8.49 2.51 -10.84
N GLN A 252 -8.23 1.51 -9.98
CA GLN A 252 -7.70 1.73 -8.63
C GLN A 252 -6.37 2.50 -8.66
N ASP A 253 -5.45 2.08 -9.51
CA ASP A 253 -4.14 2.73 -9.60
C ASP A 253 -4.19 4.09 -10.32
N LEU A 254 -5.24 4.36 -11.08
CA LEU A 254 -5.40 5.62 -11.82
C LEU A 254 -5.93 6.75 -10.93
N TRP A 255 -7.03 6.52 -10.21
CA TRP A 255 -7.68 7.59 -9.46
C TRP A 255 -6.84 8.07 -8.27
N MET A 256 -6.02 7.22 -7.69
CA MET A 256 -5.19 7.55 -6.54
C MET A 256 -4.05 8.53 -6.86
N LEU A 257 -3.67 8.64 -8.11
CA LEU A 257 -2.68 9.64 -8.58
C LEU A 257 -3.24 11.05 -8.61
N LEU A 258 -4.57 11.20 -8.76
CA LEU A 258 -5.17 12.48 -9.10
C LEU A 258 -5.76 13.16 -7.86
N PRO A 259 -5.18 14.28 -7.41
CA PRO A 259 -5.74 15.08 -6.33
C PRO A 259 -7.02 15.81 -6.77
N GLY A 260 -7.73 16.37 -5.80
CA GLY A 260 -8.88 17.24 -6.04
C GLY A 260 -10.22 16.52 -6.16
N ASP A 261 -11.27 17.27 -6.46
CA ASP A 261 -12.62 16.78 -6.71
C ASP A 261 -12.79 16.27 -8.15
N ARG A 262 -14.02 15.89 -8.51
CA ARG A 262 -14.34 15.32 -9.83
C ARG A 262 -14.04 16.28 -10.98
N ASP A 263 -14.35 17.56 -10.81
CA ASP A 263 -14.19 18.55 -11.88
C ASP A 263 -12.72 18.95 -12.05
N GLU A 264 -11.99 19.10 -10.95
CA GLU A 264 -10.55 19.36 -10.96
C GLU A 264 -9.75 18.20 -11.56
N ARG A 265 -10.14 16.96 -11.28
CA ARG A 265 -9.47 15.75 -11.78
C ARG A 265 -9.72 15.46 -13.25
N ARG A 266 -10.81 15.95 -13.83
CA ARG A 266 -11.19 15.58 -15.20
C ARG A 266 -10.11 15.85 -16.24
N PRO A 267 -9.54 17.06 -16.35
CA PRO A 267 -8.47 17.33 -17.33
C PRO A 267 -7.19 16.52 -17.06
N MET A 268 -6.90 16.22 -15.79
CA MET A 268 -5.77 15.38 -15.42
C MET A 268 -6.01 13.91 -15.81
N MET A 269 -7.24 13.41 -15.61
CA MET A 269 -7.65 12.07 -16.03
C MET A 269 -7.57 11.95 -17.56
N ASP A 270 -8.04 12.95 -18.31
CA ASP A 270 -7.98 12.94 -19.77
C ASP A 270 -6.52 12.81 -20.25
N ALA A 271 -5.58 13.57 -19.68
CA ALA A 271 -4.16 13.48 -20.05
C ALA A 271 -3.55 12.12 -19.65
N LEU A 272 -3.90 11.58 -18.47
CA LEU A 272 -3.45 10.27 -18.01
C LEU A 272 -3.96 9.17 -18.96
N MET A 273 -5.23 9.25 -19.36
CA MET A 273 -5.87 8.30 -20.26
C MET A 273 -5.35 8.37 -21.69
N ASP A 274 -5.03 9.57 -22.21
CA ASP A 274 -4.32 9.72 -23.49
C ASP A 274 -3.02 8.90 -23.52
N GLY A 275 -2.28 8.93 -22.42
CA GLY A 275 -1.08 8.12 -22.27
C GLY A 275 -1.40 6.62 -22.17
N TYR A 276 -2.35 6.25 -21.33
CA TYR A 276 -2.73 4.85 -21.10
C TYR A 276 -3.22 4.18 -22.39
N GLU A 277 -4.17 4.79 -23.08
CA GLU A 277 -4.79 4.24 -24.30
C GLU A 277 -3.85 4.23 -25.51
N SER A 278 -2.71 4.92 -25.43
CA SER A 278 -1.66 4.77 -26.44
C SER A 278 -1.02 3.37 -26.47
N LEU A 279 -1.17 2.58 -25.38
CA LEU A 279 -0.55 1.26 -25.21
C LEU A 279 -1.55 0.14 -24.88
N ALA A 280 -2.68 0.44 -24.23
CA ALA A 280 -3.65 -0.56 -23.81
C ALA A 280 -5.08 -0.01 -23.87
N GLU A 281 -6.05 -0.87 -24.18
CA GLU A 281 -7.48 -0.53 -24.04
C GLU A 281 -7.83 -0.39 -22.54
N PHE A 282 -8.64 0.63 -22.22
CA PHE A 282 -9.15 0.85 -20.89
C PHE A 282 -10.65 0.55 -20.83
N ASP A 283 -11.09 -0.09 -19.75
CA ASP A 283 -12.52 -0.30 -19.50
C ASP A 283 -13.12 0.95 -18.83
N TRP A 284 -13.64 1.87 -19.64
CA TRP A 284 -14.22 3.14 -19.22
C TRP A 284 -15.41 2.99 -18.25
N HIS A 285 -16.09 1.86 -18.27
CA HIS A 285 -17.19 1.58 -17.34
C HIS A 285 -16.67 1.55 -15.88
N THR A 286 -15.41 1.17 -15.68
CA THR A 286 -14.80 1.11 -14.34
C THR A 286 -14.58 2.48 -13.69
N LEU A 287 -14.68 3.58 -14.43
CA LEU A 287 -14.63 4.92 -13.83
C LEU A 287 -15.75 5.16 -12.80
N ALA A 288 -16.91 4.50 -12.97
CA ALA A 288 -17.99 4.54 -11.99
C ALA A 288 -17.59 3.90 -10.63
N LEU A 289 -16.48 3.16 -10.58
CA LEU A 289 -15.95 2.57 -9.35
C LEU A 289 -15.03 3.51 -8.56
N ILE A 290 -14.69 4.71 -9.07
CA ILE A 290 -13.76 5.62 -8.38
C ILE A 290 -14.27 5.98 -6.98
N GLU A 291 -15.50 6.47 -6.87
CA GLU A 291 -16.05 6.88 -5.57
C GLU A 291 -16.33 5.69 -4.63
N PRO A 292 -16.85 4.54 -5.11
CA PRO A 292 -16.85 3.30 -4.34
C PRO A 292 -15.46 2.90 -3.79
N LEU A 293 -14.44 2.88 -4.63
CA LEU A 293 -13.07 2.53 -4.24
C LEU A 293 -12.50 3.52 -3.21
N ARG A 294 -12.77 4.82 -3.39
CA ARG A 294 -12.41 5.86 -2.42
C ARG A 294 -13.08 5.60 -1.07
N THR A 295 -14.35 5.28 -1.07
CA THR A 295 -15.12 4.94 0.15
C THR A 295 -14.50 3.73 0.85
N LEU A 296 -14.20 2.66 0.12
CA LEU A 296 -13.55 1.47 0.68
C LEU A 296 -12.19 1.81 1.29
N ARG A 297 -11.40 2.68 0.63
CA ARG A 297 -10.11 3.13 1.15
C ARG A 297 -10.27 3.95 2.44
N MET A 298 -11.26 4.81 2.54
CA MET A 298 -11.54 5.59 3.77
C MET A 298 -11.85 4.68 4.95
N LEU A 299 -12.73 3.68 4.75
CA LEU A 299 -13.05 2.68 5.76
C LEU A 299 -11.81 1.88 6.17
N HIS A 300 -11.07 1.38 5.18
CA HIS A 300 -9.85 0.61 5.39
C HIS A 300 -8.78 1.39 6.15
N HIS A 301 -8.56 2.66 5.80
CA HIS A 301 -7.56 3.52 6.44
C HIS A 301 -7.85 3.72 7.94
N SER A 302 -9.12 3.98 8.31
CA SER A 302 -9.51 4.10 9.72
C SER A 302 -9.26 2.80 10.49
N ALA A 303 -9.58 1.66 9.89
CA ALA A 303 -9.33 0.35 10.50
C ALA A 303 -7.83 0.01 10.54
N TRP A 304 -7.04 0.43 9.55
CA TRP A 304 -5.59 0.26 9.52
C TRP A 304 -4.93 1.01 10.68
N LEU A 305 -5.32 2.26 10.95
CA LEU A 305 -4.84 3.04 12.10
C LEU A 305 -5.20 2.32 13.42
N ALA A 306 -6.44 1.86 13.55
CA ALA A 306 -6.88 1.15 14.75
C ALA A 306 -6.08 -0.15 15.00
N ARG A 307 -5.85 -0.95 13.96
CA ARG A 307 -5.08 -2.21 14.06
C ARG A 307 -3.64 -1.98 14.49
N ARG A 308 -3.11 -0.80 14.27
CA ARG A 308 -1.69 -0.44 14.52
C ARG A 308 -1.51 0.45 15.74
N TRP A 309 -2.58 0.85 16.39
CA TRP A 309 -2.56 1.87 17.43
C TRP A 309 -1.70 1.52 18.65
N ALA A 310 -1.49 0.23 18.91
CA ALA A 310 -0.59 -0.24 19.98
C ALA A 310 0.92 -0.03 19.64
N ASP A 311 1.29 0.19 18.38
CA ASP A 311 2.66 0.53 18.01
C ASP A 311 2.91 2.03 18.28
N PRO A 312 3.87 2.40 19.16
CA PRO A 312 4.11 3.80 19.54
C PRO A 312 4.39 4.75 18.38
N ALA A 313 4.84 4.25 17.23
CA ALA A 313 5.05 5.05 16.03
C ALA A 313 3.73 5.63 15.49
N PHE A 314 2.60 4.94 15.68
CA PHE A 314 1.30 5.38 15.17
C PHE A 314 0.71 6.55 15.96
N PRO A 315 0.57 6.50 17.30
CA PRO A 315 0.15 7.68 18.06
C PRO A 315 1.05 8.89 17.86
N ALA A 316 2.35 8.70 17.68
CA ALA A 316 3.29 9.79 17.42
C ALA A 316 3.06 10.43 16.04
N ALA A 317 2.77 9.63 15.01
CA ALA A 317 2.55 10.11 13.65
C ALA A 317 1.13 10.61 13.40
N PHE A 318 0.13 10.03 14.07
CA PHE A 318 -1.30 10.29 13.86
C PHE A 318 -2.01 10.74 15.16
N PRO A 319 -1.53 11.80 15.84
CA PRO A 319 -2.03 12.19 17.18
C PRO A 319 -3.52 12.59 17.18
N TRP A 320 -4.09 12.84 16.03
CA TRP A 320 -5.50 13.19 15.85
C TRP A 320 -6.44 11.96 15.79
N PHE A 321 -5.90 10.74 15.53
CA PHE A 321 -6.72 9.53 15.45
C PHE A 321 -7.31 9.17 16.84
N GLY A 322 -8.52 8.62 16.83
CA GLY A 322 -9.25 8.24 18.06
C GLY A 322 -9.94 9.41 18.76
N THR A 323 -9.68 10.67 18.35
CA THR A 323 -10.41 11.83 18.89
C THR A 323 -11.85 11.86 18.39
N GLU A 324 -12.77 12.41 19.17
CA GLU A 324 -14.16 12.60 18.74
C GLU A 324 -14.27 13.45 17.49
N ALA A 325 -13.43 14.48 17.36
CA ALA A 325 -13.36 15.35 16.18
C ALA A 325 -13.03 14.59 14.89
N TYR A 326 -12.04 13.70 14.95
CA TYR A 326 -11.71 12.83 13.82
C TYR A 326 -12.90 11.98 13.37
N TRP A 327 -13.55 11.30 14.32
CA TRP A 327 -14.66 10.42 14.00
C TRP A 327 -15.90 11.16 13.49
N LEU A 328 -16.20 12.34 14.02
CA LEU A 328 -17.26 13.20 13.48
C LEU A 328 -16.95 13.64 12.06
N GLN A 329 -15.70 13.97 11.76
CA GLN A 329 -15.25 14.26 10.39
C GLN A 329 -15.41 13.05 9.47
N GLN A 330 -15.06 11.83 9.94
CA GLN A 330 -15.27 10.61 9.17
C GLN A 330 -16.76 10.35 8.86
N VAL A 331 -17.66 10.60 9.82
CA VAL A 331 -19.11 10.53 9.59
C VAL A 331 -19.54 11.47 8.46
N GLU A 332 -19.09 12.71 8.51
CA GLU A 332 -19.43 13.71 7.48
C GLU A 332 -18.92 13.30 6.09
N LEU A 333 -17.66 12.87 6.02
CA LEU A 333 -17.04 12.43 4.76
C LEU A 333 -17.75 11.18 4.18
N LEU A 334 -18.14 10.21 5.01
CA LEU A 334 -18.88 9.03 4.56
C LEU A 334 -20.28 9.38 4.07
N ASN A 335 -20.98 10.33 4.73
CA ASN A 335 -22.26 10.83 4.26
C ASN A 335 -22.14 11.54 2.91
N GLN A 336 -21.09 12.36 2.72
CA GLN A 336 -20.79 13.01 1.43
C GLN A 336 -20.52 11.96 0.34
N GLN A 337 -19.70 10.94 0.63
CA GLN A 337 -19.46 9.83 -0.31
C GLN A 337 -20.73 9.09 -0.69
N THR A 338 -21.62 8.85 0.27
CA THR A 338 -22.93 8.23 0.02
C THR A 338 -23.76 9.05 -0.99
N LEU A 339 -23.80 10.37 -0.84
CA LEU A 339 -24.49 11.25 -1.76
C LEU A 339 -23.88 11.22 -3.16
N VAL A 340 -22.55 11.35 -3.26
CA VAL A 340 -21.84 11.31 -4.56
C VAL A 340 -22.06 9.99 -5.29
N MET A 341 -22.05 8.84 -4.59
CA MET A 341 -22.32 7.53 -5.21
C MET A 341 -23.77 7.35 -5.66
N ARG A 342 -24.74 8.07 -5.07
CA ARG A 342 -26.14 8.06 -5.49
C ARG A 342 -26.40 8.92 -6.71
N GLU A 343 -25.62 9.97 -6.91
CA GLU A 343 -25.77 10.92 -8.02
C GLU A 343 -25.03 10.45 -9.29
N GLY A 344 -24.06 9.57 -9.17
CA GLY A 344 -23.25 9.03 -10.26
C GLY A 344 -23.61 7.65 -10.67
#